data_5cbe202b58fb7b451d51c315bbc18892
#
_entry.id   5cbe202b58fb7b451d51c315bbc18892
#
_cell.length_a   1.000
_cell.length_b   1.000
_cell.length_c   1.000
_cell.angle_alpha   90.00
_cell.angle_beta   90.00
_cell.angle_gamma   90.00
#
_symmetry.space_group_name_H-M   'P 1'
#
loop_
_entity.id
_entity.type
_entity.pdbx_description
1 polymer ?
#
loop_
_entity_poly.entity_id
_entity_poly.type
_entity_poly.pdbx_seq_one_letter_code
_entity_poly.pdbx_strand_id
1 'polypeptide(L)'
;FLVDAVEPSEAMRAQASSIPGVTWHAGVAEETTLPDAAFDIVVFAQSWHWVDHERAGVEAARILAPGGVLGIVWNQMDVSIPWVHRLTRIMRSGDVHRPDRPPTPGGGFAPMRLTQVAWQDVMTPEQILTLGTTRSSYIRSSEAGRERMQANLRWYLYEHLGYAPGQDIAIPYTTLVWRAEREGA
;
A
#
# COMPACT_ATOMS: atom_id res chain seq x y z
N PHE A 1 11.30 18.24 2.89
CA PHE A 1 11.97 17.09 2.27
C PHE A 1 12.01 17.31 0.77
N LEU A 2 13.10 16.86 0.11
CA LEU A 2 13.15 16.65 -1.32
C LEU A 2 12.72 15.19 -1.56
N VAL A 3 11.84 14.97 -2.51
CA VAL A 3 11.29 13.63 -2.80
C VAL A 3 11.52 13.29 -4.26
N ASP A 4 12.20 12.16 -4.48
CA ASP A 4 12.32 11.52 -5.78
C ASP A 4 11.42 10.28 -5.79
N ALA A 5 10.52 10.19 -6.76
CA ALA A 5 9.58 9.08 -6.90
C ALA A 5 9.87 8.29 -8.19
N VAL A 6 9.94 6.98 -8.08
CA VAL A 6 10.17 6.07 -9.22
C VAL A 6 8.87 5.32 -9.50
N GLU A 7 8.35 5.43 -10.72
CA GLU A 7 7.11 4.78 -11.16
C GLU A 7 7.25 4.29 -12.60
N PRO A 8 7.05 3.00 -12.89
CA PRO A 8 7.18 2.47 -14.24
C PRO A 8 6.07 2.91 -15.19
N SER A 9 4.86 3.17 -14.71
CA SER A 9 3.72 3.55 -15.55
C SER A 9 3.76 5.02 -15.96
N GLU A 10 3.90 5.28 -17.24
CA GLU A 10 3.84 6.64 -17.80
C GLU A 10 2.51 7.33 -17.45
N ALA A 11 1.39 6.61 -17.55
CA ALA A 11 0.07 7.15 -17.25
C ALA A 11 -0.05 7.58 -15.78
N MET A 12 0.53 6.80 -14.84
CA MET A 12 0.53 7.17 -13.43
C MET A 12 1.45 8.35 -13.16
N ARG A 13 2.65 8.39 -13.76
CA ARG A 13 3.55 9.55 -13.64
C ARG A 13 2.91 10.82 -14.16
N ALA A 14 2.22 10.76 -15.32
CA ALA A 14 1.54 11.91 -15.89
C ALA A 14 0.45 12.49 -14.96
N GLN A 15 -0.33 11.64 -14.30
CA GLN A 15 -1.32 12.09 -13.33
C GLN A 15 -0.70 12.66 -12.06
N ALA A 16 0.42 12.10 -11.61
CA ALA A 16 1.09 12.50 -10.39
C ALA A 16 2.04 13.69 -10.58
N SER A 17 2.36 14.08 -11.81
CA SER A 17 3.30 15.16 -12.15
C SER A 17 2.92 16.54 -11.60
N SER A 18 1.65 16.73 -11.22
CA SER A 18 1.15 17.97 -10.60
C SER A 18 1.43 18.05 -9.09
N ILE A 19 1.96 17.01 -8.46
CA ILE A 19 2.25 17.00 -7.02
C ILE A 19 3.51 17.86 -6.77
N PRO A 20 3.40 18.99 -6.05
CA PRO A 20 4.55 19.86 -5.85
C PRO A 20 5.59 19.22 -4.92
N GLY A 21 6.87 19.50 -5.19
CA GLY A 21 7.98 19.02 -4.36
C GLY A 21 8.38 17.56 -4.59
N VAL A 22 7.85 16.92 -5.65
CA VAL A 22 8.21 15.55 -6.05
C VAL A 22 8.84 15.57 -7.44
N THR A 23 10.02 14.99 -7.58
CA THR A 23 10.65 14.71 -8.88
C THR A 23 10.30 13.27 -9.30
N TRP A 24 9.69 13.10 -10.46
CA TRP A 24 9.26 11.80 -10.97
C TRP A 24 10.27 11.22 -11.97
N HIS A 25 10.67 9.97 -11.72
CA HIS A 25 11.56 9.21 -12.57
C HIS A 25 10.84 8.00 -13.16
N ALA A 26 11.13 7.74 -14.44
CA ALA A 26 10.71 6.50 -15.08
C ALA A 26 11.69 5.39 -14.69
N GLY A 27 11.19 4.29 -14.12
CA GLY A 27 12.04 3.19 -13.69
C GLY A 27 11.25 2.16 -12.90
N VAL A 28 11.94 1.11 -12.50
CA VAL A 28 11.43 0.06 -11.61
C VAL A 28 12.23 0.07 -10.32
N ALA A 29 11.67 -0.51 -9.26
CA ALA A 29 12.30 -0.52 -7.95
C ALA A 29 13.60 -1.33 -7.90
N GLU A 30 13.75 -2.28 -8.82
CA GLU A 30 14.93 -3.14 -8.97
C GLU A 30 16.08 -2.48 -9.72
N GLU A 31 15.83 -1.32 -10.37
CA GLU A 31 16.79 -0.54 -11.17
C GLU A 31 16.27 0.89 -11.32
N THR A 32 16.54 1.73 -10.35
CA THR A 32 15.96 3.08 -10.27
C THR A 32 16.68 4.11 -11.13
N THR A 33 17.92 3.84 -11.53
CA THR A 33 18.85 4.79 -12.16
C THR A 33 19.21 6.01 -11.30
N LEU A 34 18.83 6.04 -10.04
CA LEU A 34 19.15 7.08 -9.08
C LEU A 34 20.62 6.95 -8.61
N PRO A 35 21.25 8.04 -8.15
CA PRO A 35 22.67 8.02 -7.73
C PRO A 35 22.89 7.17 -6.47
N ASP A 36 24.11 6.63 -6.35
CA ASP A 36 24.55 5.86 -5.18
C ASP A 36 24.61 6.75 -3.94
N ALA A 37 24.23 6.18 -2.80
CA ALA A 37 24.40 6.79 -1.47
C ALA A 37 23.86 8.24 -1.36
N ALA A 38 22.77 8.55 -2.06
CA ALA A 38 22.22 9.90 -2.18
C ALA A 38 20.98 10.16 -1.33
N PHE A 39 20.37 9.12 -0.76
CA PHE A 39 19.10 9.24 -0.06
C PHE A 39 19.22 8.83 1.42
N ASP A 40 18.58 9.60 2.28
CA ASP A 40 18.49 9.28 3.72
C ASP A 40 17.44 8.21 3.99
N ILE A 41 16.37 8.17 3.16
CA ILE A 41 15.22 7.28 3.33
C ILE A 41 14.76 6.78 1.97
N VAL A 42 14.51 5.48 1.86
CA VAL A 42 13.78 4.85 0.75
C VAL A 42 12.50 4.24 1.30
N VAL A 43 11.34 4.55 0.66
CA VAL A 43 10.05 4.07 1.14
C VAL A 43 9.29 3.32 0.05
N PHE A 44 8.80 2.15 0.39
CA PHE A 44 7.81 1.39 -0.38
C PHE A 44 6.45 1.51 0.30
N ALA A 45 5.62 2.43 -0.16
CA ALA A 45 4.25 2.59 0.35
C ALA A 45 3.28 1.82 -0.53
N GLN A 46 2.66 0.76 -0.01
CA GLN A 46 1.72 -0.12 -0.74
C GLN A 46 2.28 -0.72 -2.04
N SER A 47 3.59 -0.86 -2.17
CA SER A 47 4.24 -1.28 -3.41
C SER A 47 5.17 -2.49 -3.29
N TRP A 48 5.64 -2.80 -2.09
CA TRP A 48 6.62 -3.87 -1.86
C TRP A 48 6.19 -5.25 -2.42
N HIS A 49 4.92 -5.57 -2.40
CA HIS A 49 4.39 -6.84 -2.91
C HIS A 49 4.35 -6.95 -4.45
N TRP A 50 4.77 -5.92 -5.17
CA TRP A 50 4.84 -5.91 -6.64
C TRP A 50 6.25 -6.12 -7.18
N VAL A 51 7.27 -6.07 -6.33
CA VAL A 51 8.69 -6.05 -6.72
C VAL A 51 9.39 -7.37 -6.40
N ASP A 52 10.52 -7.61 -7.05
CA ASP A 52 11.47 -8.64 -6.64
C ASP A 52 12.18 -8.15 -5.37
N HIS A 53 11.86 -8.75 -4.23
CA HIS A 53 12.31 -8.29 -2.91
C HIS A 53 13.82 -8.29 -2.75
N GLU A 54 14.51 -9.28 -3.34
CA GLU A 54 15.97 -9.37 -3.30
C GLU A 54 16.60 -8.25 -4.11
N ARG A 55 16.21 -8.08 -5.36
CA ARG A 55 16.76 -7.07 -6.25
C ARG A 55 16.40 -5.66 -5.82
N ALA A 56 15.14 -5.43 -5.43
CA ALA A 56 14.70 -4.12 -4.95
C ALA A 56 15.37 -3.74 -3.62
N GLY A 57 15.67 -4.72 -2.76
CA GLY A 57 16.45 -4.49 -1.55
C GLY A 57 17.89 -4.10 -1.84
N VAL A 58 18.56 -4.80 -2.76
CA VAL A 58 19.92 -4.44 -3.21
C VAL A 58 19.96 -3.03 -3.81
N GLU A 59 19.00 -2.69 -4.65
CA GLU A 59 18.92 -1.35 -5.25
C GLU A 59 18.64 -0.27 -4.19
N ALA A 60 17.72 -0.53 -3.25
CA ALA A 60 17.46 0.38 -2.14
C ALA A 60 18.73 0.61 -1.29
N ALA A 61 19.49 -0.46 -1.01
CA ALA A 61 20.77 -0.33 -0.30
C ALA A 61 21.81 0.47 -1.09
N ARG A 62 21.85 0.35 -2.43
CA ARG A 62 22.79 1.10 -3.29
C ARG A 62 22.53 2.60 -3.20
N ILE A 63 21.26 3.02 -3.31
CA ILE A 63 20.89 4.45 -3.34
C ILE A 63 20.83 5.10 -1.95
N LEU A 64 20.64 4.34 -0.88
CA LEU A 64 20.68 4.84 0.49
C LEU A 64 22.10 5.26 0.90
N ALA A 65 22.22 6.38 1.59
CA ALA A 65 23.45 6.78 2.26
C ALA A 65 23.79 5.78 3.40
N PRO A 66 25.05 5.74 3.86
CA PRO A 66 25.41 4.97 5.06
C PRO A 66 24.55 5.36 6.26
N GLY A 67 23.93 4.38 6.92
CA GLY A 67 22.95 4.62 8.00
C GLY A 67 21.57 5.09 7.54
N GLY A 68 21.34 5.16 6.24
CA GLY A 68 20.02 5.45 5.67
C GLY A 68 19.00 4.35 5.98
N VAL A 69 17.71 4.67 5.88
CA VAL A 69 16.62 3.83 6.33
C VAL A 69 15.75 3.35 5.18
N LEU A 70 15.52 2.04 5.11
CA LEU A 70 14.47 1.44 4.29
C LEU A 70 13.17 1.39 5.10
N GLY A 71 12.09 1.94 4.55
CA GLY A 71 10.73 1.87 5.07
C GLY A 71 9.80 1.07 4.15
N ILE A 72 9.05 0.13 4.70
CA ILE A 72 8.01 -0.60 3.97
C ILE A 72 6.69 -0.38 4.72
N VAL A 73 5.71 0.23 4.05
CA VAL A 73 4.48 0.71 4.68
C VAL A 73 3.26 0.07 4.02
N TRP A 74 2.39 -0.49 4.83
CA TRP A 74 1.09 -1.00 4.40
C TRP A 74 -0.04 -0.43 5.26
N ASN A 75 -1.01 0.16 4.59
CA ASN A 75 -2.31 0.46 5.18
C ASN A 75 -3.28 -0.67 4.84
N GLN A 76 -3.89 -1.25 5.84
CA GLN A 76 -4.86 -2.31 5.65
C GLN A 76 -6.02 -2.15 6.62
N MET A 77 -7.21 -2.58 6.21
CA MET A 77 -8.36 -2.66 7.11
C MET A 77 -8.07 -3.67 8.22
N ASP A 78 -8.55 -3.39 9.42
CA ASP A 78 -8.36 -4.29 10.57
C ASP A 78 -9.26 -5.53 10.45
N VAL A 79 -8.71 -6.59 9.87
CA VAL A 79 -9.43 -7.86 9.67
C VAL A 79 -9.58 -8.70 10.95
N SER A 80 -9.07 -8.26 12.09
CA SER A 80 -9.38 -8.88 13.37
C SER A 80 -10.85 -8.65 13.77
N ILE A 81 -11.48 -7.63 13.17
CA ILE A 81 -12.87 -7.27 13.38
C ILE A 81 -13.74 -8.02 12.36
N PRO A 82 -14.69 -8.87 12.78
CA PRO A 82 -15.39 -9.79 11.87
C PRO A 82 -16.11 -9.11 10.69
N TRP A 83 -16.78 -7.97 10.92
CA TRP A 83 -17.48 -7.27 9.85
C TRP A 83 -16.51 -6.63 8.84
N VAL A 84 -15.38 -6.12 9.30
CA VAL A 84 -14.32 -5.59 8.45
C VAL A 84 -13.69 -6.69 7.61
N HIS A 85 -13.39 -7.84 8.25
CA HIS A 85 -12.87 -9.01 7.52
C HIS A 85 -13.83 -9.45 6.41
N ARG A 86 -15.16 -9.49 6.68
CA ARG A 86 -16.12 -9.83 5.64
C ARG A 86 -16.16 -8.79 4.53
N LEU A 87 -16.07 -7.50 4.86
CA LEU A 87 -15.99 -6.41 3.89
C LEU A 87 -14.79 -6.57 2.95
N THR A 88 -13.60 -6.84 3.49
CA THR A 88 -12.39 -7.05 2.68
C THR A 88 -12.52 -8.26 1.76
N ARG A 89 -13.17 -9.34 2.20
CA ARG A 89 -13.41 -10.53 1.38
C ARG A 89 -14.37 -10.26 0.22
N ILE A 90 -15.42 -9.46 0.44
CA ILE A 90 -16.34 -9.06 -0.64
C ILE A 90 -15.60 -8.22 -1.67
N MET A 91 -14.81 -7.25 -1.23
CA MET A 91 -14.00 -6.40 -2.10
C MET A 91 -12.81 -7.12 -2.72
N ARG A 92 -12.49 -8.34 -2.27
CA ARG A 92 -11.25 -9.06 -2.66
C ARG A 92 -10.04 -8.13 -2.58
N SER A 93 -9.92 -7.42 -1.46
CA SER A 93 -8.94 -6.34 -1.29
C SER A 93 -7.49 -6.80 -1.17
N GLY A 94 -7.23 -8.07 -1.46
CA GLY A 94 -5.88 -8.61 -1.56
C GLY A 94 -5.29 -9.02 -0.22
N ASP A 95 -3.98 -8.99 -0.18
CA ASP A 95 -3.20 -9.58 0.87
C ASP A 95 -3.34 -8.83 2.19
N VAL A 96 -3.51 -9.61 3.24
CA VAL A 96 -3.39 -9.11 4.61
C VAL A 96 -1.95 -9.34 5.04
N HIS A 97 -1.22 -8.24 5.22
CA HIS A 97 0.14 -8.30 5.73
C HIS A 97 0.11 -8.59 7.23
N ARG A 98 1.01 -9.47 7.66
CA ARG A 98 1.00 -9.97 9.03
C ARG A 98 2.13 -9.37 9.85
N PRO A 99 1.85 -8.89 11.08
CA PRO A 99 2.88 -8.36 11.97
C PRO A 99 3.96 -9.38 12.37
N ASP A 100 3.65 -10.66 12.31
CA ASP A 100 4.57 -11.76 12.65
C ASP A 100 5.38 -12.27 11.44
N ARG A 101 5.24 -11.61 10.27
CA ARG A 101 5.97 -11.94 9.05
C ARG A 101 6.66 -10.69 8.49
N PRO A 102 7.87 -10.36 8.98
CA PRO A 102 8.63 -9.22 8.49
C PRO A 102 8.98 -9.39 7.00
N PRO A 103 9.02 -8.31 6.23
CA PRO A 103 9.61 -8.33 4.90
C PRO A 103 11.09 -8.71 4.99
N THR A 104 11.59 -9.37 3.96
CA THR A 104 12.98 -9.81 3.84
C THR A 104 13.62 -9.15 2.62
N PRO A 105 14.10 -7.91 2.71
CA PRO A 105 14.82 -7.27 1.62
C PRO A 105 16.20 -7.90 1.46
N GLY A 106 16.70 -7.98 0.22
CA GLY A 106 18.12 -8.20 -0.05
C GLY A 106 18.96 -6.99 0.34
N GLY A 107 20.30 -7.08 0.24
CA GLY A 107 21.16 -5.90 0.23
C GLY A 107 21.70 -5.38 1.56
N GLY A 108 21.80 -6.19 2.60
CA GLY A 108 22.51 -5.82 3.83
C GLY A 108 21.79 -4.75 4.65
N PHE A 109 20.65 -5.11 5.17
CA PHE A 109 19.88 -4.33 6.14
C PHE A 109 19.89 -5.01 7.51
N ALA A 110 19.89 -4.20 8.56
CA ALA A 110 19.61 -4.66 9.91
C ALA A 110 18.22 -5.32 9.99
N PRO A 111 17.95 -6.14 11.01
CA PRO A 111 16.64 -6.76 11.17
C PRO A 111 15.51 -5.73 11.15
N MET A 112 14.46 -6.02 10.37
CA MET A 112 13.26 -5.18 10.27
C MET A 112 12.58 -4.98 11.62
N ARG A 113 12.28 -3.73 11.95
CA ARG A 113 11.53 -3.33 13.15
C ARG A 113 10.14 -2.86 12.75
N LEU A 114 9.12 -3.36 13.43
CA LEU A 114 7.72 -3.01 13.19
C LEU A 114 7.24 -1.90 14.13
N THR A 115 6.57 -0.92 13.56
CA THR A 115 5.66 -0.02 14.28
C THR A 115 4.26 -0.21 13.73
N GLN A 116 3.27 -0.32 14.60
CA GLN A 116 1.86 -0.43 14.21
C GLN A 116 1.09 0.79 14.69
N VAL A 117 0.24 1.33 13.82
CA VAL A 117 -0.62 2.47 14.13
C VAL A 117 -2.05 2.10 13.79
N ALA A 118 -2.92 2.06 14.78
CA ALA A 118 -4.36 1.89 14.59
C ALA A 118 -5.00 3.26 14.34
N TRP A 119 -5.91 3.30 13.38
CA TRP A 119 -6.67 4.51 13.03
C TRP A 119 -8.01 4.13 12.40
N GLN A 120 -8.83 5.11 12.10
CA GLN A 120 -10.13 4.90 11.48
C GLN A 120 -10.27 5.80 10.27
N ASP A 121 -10.83 5.25 9.20
CA ASP A 121 -11.26 6.01 8.02
C ASP A 121 -12.78 6.14 8.05
N VAL A 122 -13.27 7.37 8.05
CA VAL A 122 -14.72 7.63 8.12
C VAL A 122 -15.26 7.77 6.70
N MET A 123 -16.11 6.83 6.31
CA MET A 123 -16.70 6.75 4.97
C MET A 123 -18.20 6.52 5.05
N THR A 124 -18.93 7.04 4.07
CA THR A 124 -20.32 6.63 3.85
C THR A 124 -20.40 5.30 3.08
N PRO A 125 -21.55 4.60 3.09
CA PRO A 125 -21.75 3.40 2.27
C PRO A 125 -21.41 3.63 0.79
N GLU A 126 -21.76 4.79 0.24
CA GLU A 126 -21.50 5.17 -1.16
C GLU A 126 -19.98 5.29 -1.43
N GLN A 127 -19.26 5.86 -0.49
CA GLN A 127 -17.78 5.96 -0.59
C GLN A 127 -17.13 4.58 -0.49
N ILE A 128 -17.66 3.68 0.36
CA ILE A 128 -17.18 2.29 0.44
C ILE A 128 -17.45 1.53 -0.87
N LEU A 129 -18.62 1.73 -1.48
CA LEU A 129 -18.95 1.17 -2.80
C LEU A 129 -17.94 1.66 -3.86
N THR A 130 -17.64 2.96 -3.86
CA THR A 130 -16.64 3.56 -4.75
C THR A 130 -15.25 3.00 -4.48
N LEU A 131 -14.82 2.89 -3.21
CA LEU A 131 -13.55 2.28 -2.83
C LEU A 131 -13.44 0.84 -3.38
N GLY A 132 -14.53 0.08 -3.38
CA GLY A 132 -14.58 -1.26 -3.99
C GLY A 132 -14.19 -1.26 -5.47
N THR A 133 -14.54 -0.21 -6.22
CA THR A 133 -14.23 -0.11 -7.66
C THR A 133 -12.76 0.19 -7.95
N THR A 134 -12.03 0.74 -7.00
CA THR A 134 -10.60 1.08 -7.14
C THR A 134 -9.67 -0.11 -6.93
N ARG A 135 -10.18 -1.24 -6.45
CA ARG A 135 -9.37 -2.42 -6.17
C ARG A 135 -8.90 -3.11 -7.45
N SER A 136 -7.64 -3.54 -7.48
CA SER A 136 -7.06 -4.26 -8.63
C SER A 136 -7.89 -5.49 -9.01
N SER A 137 -8.49 -6.17 -8.04
CA SER A 137 -9.39 -7.31 -8.26
C SER A 137 -10.66 -6.92 -9.04
N TYR A 138 -11.23 -5.74 -8.75
CA TYR A 138 -12.38 -5.20 -9.48
C TYR A 138 -11.99 -4.80 -10.90
N ILE A 139 -10.89 -4.06 -11.06
CA ILE A 139 -10.41 -3.57 -12.36
C ILE A 139 -10.15 -4.73 -13.32
N ARG A 140 -9.57 -5.83 -12.82
CA ARG A 140 -9.28 -7.05 -13.62
C ARG A 140 -10.45 -8.00 -13.79
N SER A 141 -11.58 -7.77 -13.12
CA SER A 141 -12.77 -8.64 -13.22
C SER A 141 -13.55 -8.40 -14.51
N SER A 142 -14.27 -9.44 -14.96
CA SER A 142 -15.30 -9.29 -15.98
C SER A 142 -16.45 -8.40 -15.50
N GLU A 143 -17.25 -7.88 -16.42
CA GLU A 143 -18.43 -7.05 -16.11
C GLU A 143 -19.35 -7.74 -15.09
N ALA A 144 -19.74 -8.98 -15.34
CA ALA A 144 -20.53 -9.77 -14.40
C ALA A 144 -19.87 -9.98 -13.03
N GLY A 145 -18.52 -9.98 -12.97
CA GLY A 145 -17.76 -10.04 -11.73
C GLY A 145 -17.82 -8.74 -10.95
N ARG A 146 -17.75 -7.60 -11.64
CA ARG A 146 -17.88 -6.25 -11.09
C ARG A 146 -19.28 -5.99 -10.54
N GLU A 147 -20.31 -6.33 -11.31
CA GLU A 147 -21.71 -6.22 -10.90
C GLU A 147 -21.97 -7.05 -9.64
N ARG A 148 -21.50 -8.29 -9.60
CA ARG A 148 -21.67 -9.18 -8.45
C ARG A 148 -20.97 -8.65 -7.20
N MET A 149 -19.77 -8.08 -7.33
CA MET A 149 -19.07 -7.46 -6.21
C MET A 149 -19.88 -6.26 -5.69
N GLN A 150 -20.33 -5.37 -6.56
CA GLN A 150 -21.11 -4.20 -6.19
C GLN A 150 -22.46 -4.57 -5.55
N ALA A 151 -23.16 -5.58 -6.08
CA ALA A 151 -24.39 -6.08 -5.50
C ALA A 151 -24.17 -6.66 -4.09
N ASN A 152 -23.10 -7.46 -3.91
CA ASN A 152 -22.76 -8.02 -2.61
C ASN A 152 -22.36 -6.93 -1.60
N LEU A 153 -21.62 -5.88 -2.01
CA LEU A 153 -21.28 -4.75 -1.15
C LEU A 153 -22.54 -3.99 -0.73
N ARG A 154 -23.45 -3.68 -1.66
CA ARG A 154 -24.72 -3.01 -1.37
C ARG A 154 -25.53 -3.80 -0.35
N TRP A 155 -25.76 -5.08 -0.63
CA TRP A 155 -26.49 -5.97 0.29
C TRP A 155 -25.81 -5.99 1.67
N TYR A 156 -24.49 -6.10 1.71
CA TYR A 156 -23.76 -6.19 2.96
C TYR A 156 -23.85 -4.92 3.80
N LEU A 157 -23.71 -3.75 3.18
CA LEU A 157 -23.74 -2.47 3.88
C LEU A 157 -25.17 -2.08 4.31
N TYR A 158 -26.15 -2.17 3.41
CA TYR A 158 -27.49 -1.66 3.66
C TYR A 158 -28.42 -2.67 4.35
N GLU A 159 -28.39 -3.94 3.93
CA GLU A 159 -29.35 -4.92 4.41
C GLU A 159 -28.79 -5.76 5.56
N HIS A 160 -27.51 -6.17 5.49
CA HIS A 160 -26.92 -7.02 6.52
C HIS A 160 -26.41 -6.21 7.72
N LEU A 161 -25.70 -5.10 7.48
CA LEU A 161 -25.18 -4.21 8.54
C LEU A 161 -26.20 -3.11 8.91
N GLY A 162 -27.20 -2.83 8.07
CA GLY A 162 -28.28 -1.90 8.35
C GLY A 162 -27.90 -0.41 8.30
N TYR A 163 -26.81 -0.05 7.60
CA TYR A 163 -26.42 1.35 7.47
C TYR A 163 -27.40 2.12 6.57
N ALA A 164 -27.72 3.35 6.95
CA ALA A 164 -28.50 4.25 6.11
C ALA A 164 -27.61 4.91 5.03
N PRO A 165 -28.21 5.30 3.87
CA PRO A 165 -27.50 6.13 2.90
C PRO A 165 -26.94 7.41 3.53
N GLY A 166 -25.68 7.74 3.21
CA GLY A 166 -25.00 8.91 3.75
C GLY A 166 -24.56 8.82 5.21
N GLN A 167 -24.77 7.70 5.88
CA GLN A 167 -24.36 7.50 7.28
C GLN A 167 -22.83 7.34 7.36
N ASP A 168 -22.22 8.07 8.29
CA ASP A 168 -20.79 7.91 8.59
C ASP A 168 -20.50 6.56 9.24
N ILE A 169 -19.51 5.86 8.69
CA ILE A 169 -19.03 4.56 9.14
C ILE A 169 -17.54 4.69 9.42
N ALA A 170 -17.13 4.52 10.66
CA ALA A 170 -15.73 4.47 11.03
C ALA A 170 -15.16 3.07 10.72
N ILE A 171 -14.37 2.95 9.67
CA ILE A 171 -13.73 1.70 9.26
C ILE A 171 -12.38 1.61 9.98
N PRO A 172 -12.17 0.62 10.84
CA PRO A 172 -10.88 0.41 11.48
C PRO A 172 -9.80 -0.02 10.50
N TYR A 173 -8.64 0.64 10.59
CA TYR A 173 -7.42 0.37 9.83
C TYR A 173 -6.23 0.15 10.75
N THR A 174 -5.26 -0.56 10.24
CA THR A 174 -3.93 -0.67 10.84
C THR A 174 -2.88 -0.33 9.78
N THR A 175 -1.99 0.58 10.11
CA THR A 175 -0.77 0.83 9.33
C THR A 175 0.36 0.02 9.92
N LEU A 176 1.00 -0.82 9.10
CA LEU A 176 2.23 -1.51 9.43
C LEU A 176 3.39 -0.73 8.82
N VAL A 177 4.29 -0.26 9.65
CA VAL A 177 5.53 0.43 9.23
C VAL A 177 6.70 -0.44 9.62
N TRP A 178 7.28 -1.13 8.64
CA TRP A 178 8.52 -1.84 8.80
C TRP A 178 9.69 -0.94 8.42
N ARG A 179 10.72 -0.91 9.24
CA ARG A 179 11.94 -0.14 8.98
C ARG A 179 13.18 -0.94 9.28
N ALA A 180 14.22 -0.73 8.49
CA ALA A 180 15.56 -1.24 8.74
C ALA A 180 16.61 -0.21 8.34
N GLU A 181 17.69 -0.13 9.07
CA GLU A 181 18.86 0.68 8.72
C GLU A 181 19.74 -0.11 7.75
N ARG A 182 20.32 0.58 6.76
CA ARG A 182 21.33 0.02 5.91
C ARG A 182 22.57 -0.29 6.76
N GLU A 183 23.00 -1.55 6.74
CA GLU A 183 24.27 -1.92 7.37
C GLU A 183 25.44 -1.25 6.63
N GLY A 184 26.37 -0.70 7.40
CA GLY A 184 27.57 -0.12 6.84
C GLY A 184 28.43 -1.22 6.21
N ALA A 185 28.95 -0.97 5.01
CA ALA A 185 30.02 -1.79 4.44
C ALA A 185 31.32 -1.51 5.17
#